data_32e2ccf74b0f1f5b49450b98f480af84
#
_entry.id   32e2ccf74b0f1f5b49450b98f480af84
#
_cell.length_a   1.000
_cell.length_b   1.000
_cell.length_c   1.000
_cell.angle_alpha   90.00
_cell.angle_beta   90.00
_cell.angle_gamma   90.00
#
_symmetry.space_group_name_H-M   'P 1'
#
loop_
_entity.id
_entity.type
_entity.pdbx_description
1 polymer ?
#
loop_
_entity_poly.entity_id
_entity_poly.type
_entity_poly.pdbx_seq_one_letter_code
_entity_poly.pdbx_strand_id
1 'polypeptide(L)'
;MKHIRNFCIIAHIDHGKSTLADRLLEITETIKTTHGQMLDDMDLEQERGITIKSHAIQMEYDYVRSAGESPLPVSDDIEDGRYTLNLIDTPGHVDFSYEVSRSIAACEGALLVVDATQGVQAQTISNLYMAIDNDLEIIPVINKCDMPNAMPEEVEDEIIELLGCKREEILRASGKTGEGVPEILRAVVERVPHPEGNEEAPLQALIFDSVFNSFRGIIAYFKIVNGSIKSGDLVKFMNTDREYKADEIGVLKMDMSPRKELHCGDVGYIESGIKTATEVKVGDTITTTLNPAKEAIAGFEEVKPMVFAGLYPIETEDFENLRASLEKLQLNDASLTFTPESSVALGFGFRCGFLGLLHMEIVQERLDREFNMDVITTVPNVSYQVYDKHGEVREVHNPAGMPETTLIERIEEPYIHATVITRTDYIGNIMTLCLGKRGELLKQDYISGNRVELQYAMPLGEIVIDFYDKLKSISKGYASFDYHQSGFRPSKLVKLDILLNGEPVDALSTLTHFDNAETFGRRMCEKLKELLPRQQYDIAIQAAIGAKIIARETVKQLRKDVLAKCYGGDVSRKRKLLEKQKKGKKRMKQIGNVQVPQKAFLAVLKLD
;
A
#
# COMPACT_ATOMS: atom_id res chain seq x y z
N MET A 1 25.80 -9.43 -21.99
CA MET A 1 25.62 -8.34 -21.01
C MET A 1 25.68 -6.94 -21.64
N LYS A 2 26.66 -6.57 -22.48
CA LYS A 2 26.80 -5.19 -23.02
C LYS A 2 25.55 -4.58 -23.68
N HIS A 3 24.71 -5.40 -24.27
CA HIS A 3 23.45 -4.99 -24.93
C HIS A 3 22.20 -5.17 -24.06
N ILE A 4 22.33 -5.33 -22.73
CA ILE A 4 21.22 -5.41 -21.80
C ILE A 4 21.14 -4.12 -21.00
N ARG A 5 19.91 -3.60 -20.78
CA ARG A 5 19.61 -2.48 -19.90
C ARG A 5 18.41 -2.83 -19.02
N ASN A 6 18.61 -2.86 -17.71
CA ASN A 6 17.55 -3.07 -16.75
C ASN A 6 17.25 -1.74 -16.08
N PHE A 7 16.02 -1.27 -16.22
CA PHE A 7 15.62 0.01 -15.66
C PHE A 7 14.19 -0.02 -15.16
N CYS A 8 13.90 0.85 -14.21
CA CYS A 8 12.56 1.05 -13.68
C CYS A 8 12.06 2.48 -13.95
N ILE A 9 10.75 2.69 -13.77
CA ILE A 9 10.14 4.02 -13.82
C ILE A 9 9.70 4.39 -12.41
N ILE A 10 10.27 5.42 -11.84
CA ILE A 10 9.88 5.99 -10.55
C ILE A 10 9.14 7.32 -10.77
N ALA A 11 7.98 7.43 -10.17
CA ALA A 11 7.11 8.59 -10.34
C ALA A 11 6.17 8.75 -9.15
N HIS A 12 5.66 9.97 -8.96
CA HIS A 12 4.51 10.17 -8.10
C HIS A 12 3.22 9.67 -8.78
N ILE A 13 2.17 9.43 -7.98
CA ILE A 13 0.84 9.07 -8.48
C ILE A 13 0.37 10.12 -9.49
N ASP A 14 -0.31 9.69 -10.55
CA ASP A 14 -0.83 10.54 -11.63
C ASP A 14 0.22 11.31 -12.46
N HIS A 15 1.52 11.10 -12.29
CA HIS A 15 2.55 11.69 -13.16
C HIS A 15 2.65 11.04 -14.55
N GLY A 16 1.82 10.03 -14.82
CA GLY A 16 1.69 9.39 -16.13
C GLY A 16 2.70 8.29 -16.39
N LYS A 17 3.13 7.59 -15.33
CA LYS A 17 4.05 6.45 -15.38
C LYS A 17 3.56 5.35 -16.34
N SER A 18 2.36 4.79 -16.12
CA SER A 18 1.81 3.70 -16.93
C SER A 18 1.60 4.11 -18.39
N THR A 19 1.14 5.36 -18.63
CA THR A 19 0.99 5.89 -19.99
C THR A 19 2.34 6.03 -20.72
N LEU A 20 3.40 6.43 -20.00
CA LEU A 20 4.74 6.51 -20.58
C LEU A 20 5.28 5.10 -20.87
N ALA A 21 5.10 4.16 -19.95
CA ALA A 21 5.50 2.77 -20.11
C ALA A 21 4.82 2.12 -21.33
N ASP A 22 3.51 2.29 -21.51
CA ASP A 22 2.78 1.83 -22.70
C ASP A 22 3.37 2.40 -24.00
N ARG A 23 3.77 3.67 -23.97
CA ARG A 23 4.36 4.31 -25.14
C ARG A 23 5.75 3.78 -25.48
N LEU A 24 6.55 3.44 -24.46
CA LEU A 24 7.84 2.74 -24.66
C LEU A 24 7.64 1.37 -25.30
N LEU A 25 6.62 0.61 -24.84
CA LEU A 25 6.26 -0.69 -25.42
C LEU A 25 5.77 -0.60 -26.87
N GLU A 26 5.04 0.46 -27.20
CA GLU A 26 4.53 0.69 -28.55
C GLU A 26 5.67 1.03 -29.53
N ILE A 27 6.59 1.94 -29.15
CA ILE A 27 7.72 2.35 -29.99
C ILE A 27 8.70 1.19 -30.22
N THR A 28 8.88 0.32 -29.22
CA THR A 28 9.71 -0.90 -29.36
C THR A 28 8.98 -2.05 -30.06
N GLU A 29 7.78 -1.82 -30.62
CA GLU A 29 6.96 -2.82 -31.29
C GLU A 29 6.64 -4.07 -30.41
N THR A 30 6.81 -3.95 -29.10
CA THR A 30 6.47 -5.00 -28.14
C THR A 30 4.95 -5.22 -28.10
N ILE A 31 4.19 -4.14 -28.29
CA ILE A 31 2.73 -4.13 -28.47
C ILE A 31 2.36 -3.46 -29.80
N LYS A 32 1.25 -3.88 -30.41
CA LYS A 32 0.84 -3.35 -31.73
C LYS A 32 0.05 -2.06 -31.67
N THR A 33 -0.75 -1.86 -30.63
CA THR A 33 -1.59 -0.68 -30.41
C THR A 33 -2.02 -0.60 -28.95
N THR A 34 -1.95 0.57 -28.34
CA THR A 34 -2.46 0.80 -26.97
C THR A 34 -3.97 0.98 -26.98
N HIS A 35 -4.68 0.07 -26.33
CA HIS A 35 -6.08 0.22 -25.96
C HIS A 35 -6.19 0.24 -24.43
N GLY A 36 -5.86 1.37 -23.79
CA GLY A 36 -5.84 1.50 -22.34
C GLY A 36 -4.44 1.31 -21.75
N GLN A 37 -4.37 1.21 -20.43
CA GLN A 37 -3.14 0.95 -19.67
C GLN A 37 -2.87 -0.56 -19.69
N MET A 38 -1.96 -0.99 -20.57
CA MET A 38 -1.70 -2.42 -20.85
C MET A 38 -0.90 -3.10 -19.73
N LEU A 39 -0.16 -2.32 -18.93
CA LEU A 39 0.61 -2.83 -17.79
C LEU A 39 -0.23 -2.98 -16.52
N ASP A 40 -1.32 -2.24 -16.42
CA ASP A 40 -2.24 -2.34 -15.30
C ASP A 40 -3.22 -3.50 -15.56
N ASP A 41 -2.81 -4.74 -15.24
CA ASP A 41 -3.53 -5.98 -15.53
C ASP A 41 -4.81 -6.16 -14.71
N MET A 42 -4.91 -5.49 -13.56
CA MET A 42 -6.08 -5.57 -12.69
C MET A 42 -7.09 -4.48 -13.04
N ASP A 43 -8.37 -4.86 -13.15
CA ASP A 43 -9.47 -3.87 -13.30
C ASP A 43 -9.39 -2.76 -12.25
N LEU A 44 -8.93 -3.11 -11.05
CA LEU A 44 -8.77 -2.21 -9.91
C LEU A 44 -7.66 -1.17 -10.14
N GLU A 45 -6.55 -1.55 -10.79
CA GLU A 45 -5.47 -0.64 -11.16
C GLU A 45 -5.95 0.40 -12.17
N GLN A 46 -6.67 -0.06 -13.19
CA GLN A 46 -7.24 0.80 -14.24
C GLN A 46 -8.30 1.76 -13.69
N GLU A 47 -9.20 1.27 -12.82
CA GLU A 47 -10.24 2.12 -12.21
C GLU A 47 -9.69 3.19 -11.28
N ARG A 48 -8.64 2.85 -10.51
CA ARG A 48 -8.02 3.77 -9.54
C ARG A 48 -6.89 4.60 -10.13
N GLY A 49 -6.39 4.25 -11.33
CA GLY A 49 -5.25 4.90 -11.99
C GLY A 49 -3.93 4.72 -11.24
N ILE A 50 -3.77 3.61 -10.52
CA ILE A 50 -2.57 3.31 -9.74
C ILE A 50 -2.05 1.92 -10.08
N THR A 51 -0.75 1.77 -10.22
CA THR A 51 -0.11 0.46 -10.29
C THR A 51 -0.01 -0.12 -8.87
N ILE A 52 -0.54 -1.31 -8.68
CA ILE A 52 -0.53 -2.04 -7.40
C ILE A 52 0.61 -3.04 -7.40
N LYS A 53 0.82 -3.72 -8.53
CA LYS A 53 1.80 -4.79 -8.67
C LYS A 53 2.89 -4.43 -9.68
N SER A 54 4.13 -4.77 -9.35
CA SER A 54 5.25 -4.59 -10.26
C SER A 54 5.17 -5.57 -11.44
N HIS A 55 5.47 -5.08 -12.64
CA HIS A 55 5.54 -5.88 -13.85
C HIS A 55 6.91 -5.73 -14.49
N ALA A 56 7.52 -6.86 -14.87
CA ALA A 56 8.77 -6.84 -15.63
C ALA A 56 8.49 -7.21 -17.09
N ILE A 57 8.92 -6.38 -18.02
CA ILE A 57 8.71 -6.63 -19.46
C ILE A 57 10.00 -6.42 -20.22
N GLN A 58 10.33 -7.41 -21.04
CA GLN A 58 11.45 -7.36 -21.97
C GLN A 58 11.04 -6.75 -23.31
N MET A 59 11.74 -5.70 -23.72
CA MET A 59 11.64 -5.03 -25.02
C MET A 59 12.90 -5.24 -25.82
N GLU A 60 12.80 -5.15 -27.13
CA GLU A 60 13.93 -5.15 -28.05
C GLU A 60 13.97 -3.79 -28.77
N TYR A 61 15.13 -3.15 -28.78
CA TYR A 61 15.33 -1.83 -29.36
C TYR A 61 16.54 -1.79 -30.26
N ASP A 62 16.35 -1.40 -31.54
CA ASP A 62 17.43 -1.26 -32.50
C ASP A 62 18.04 0.14 -32.39
N TYR A 63 19.18 0.22 -31.71
CA TYR A 63 19.90 1.47 -31.49
C TYR A 63 20.89 1.76 -32.63
N VAL A 64 20.84 2.99 -33.12
CA VAL A 64 21.78 3.51 -34.11
C VAL A 64 22.35 4.83 -33.59
N ARG A 65 23.69 4.91 -33.47
CA ARG A 65 24.38 6.10 -33.04
C ARG A 65 24.36 7.16 -34.15
N SER A 66 23.50 8.19 -33.99
CA SER A 66 23.46 9.33 -34.91
C SER A 66 24.52 10.36 -34.52
N ALA A 67 25.45 10.67 -35.40
CA ALA A 67 26.47 11.67 -35.14
C ALA A 67 25.81 13.05 -34.96
N GLY A 68 25.94 13.64 -33.76
CA GLY A 68 25.56 15.02 -33.46
C GLY A 68 24.16 15.26 -32.87
N GLU A 69 23.37 14.22 -32.57
CA GLU A 69 22.02 14.35 -32.00
C GLU A 69 21.93 14.11 -30.47
N SER A 70 22.97 13.58 -29.82
CA SER A 70 23.01 13.42 -28.37
C SER A 70 23.52 14.71 -27.71
N PRO A 71 22.78 15.32 -26.78
CA PRO A 71 23.24 16.50 -26.06
C PRO A 71 24.40 16.18 -25.09
N LEU A 72 24.64 14.89 -24.82
CA LEU A 72 25.66 14.40 -23.89
C LEU A 72 26.69 13.56 -24.63
N PRO A 73 27.94 13.50 -24.16
CA PRO A 73 28.96 12.60 -24.70
C PRO A 73 28.55 11.15 -24.45
N VAL A 74 28.40 10.38 -25.52
CA VAL A 74 28.11 8.95 -25.45
C VAL A 74 29.40 8.18 -25.27
N SER A 75 29.42 7.21 -24.33
CA SER A 75 30.57 6.34 -24.10
C SER A 75 30.98 5.58 -25.37
N ASP A 76 32.31 5.36 -25.55
CA ASP A 76 32.81 4.59 -26.68
C ASP A 76 32.43 3.11 -26.63
N ASP A 77 32.01 2.61 -25.47
CA ASP A 77 31.55 1.21 -25.29
C ASP A 77 30.14 0.95 -25.84
N ILE A 78 29.41 1.99 -26.27
CA ILE A 78 28.07 1.87 -26.82
C ILE A 78 28.15 1.74 -28.33
N GLU A 79 27.77 0.58 -28.82
CA GLU A 79 27.82 0.18 -30.22
C GLU A 79 26.43 0.21 -30.86
N ASP A 80 26.37 0.42 -32.19
CA ASP A 80 25.14 0.21 -32.95
C ASP A 80 24.71 -1.25 -32.84
N GLY A 81 23.43 -1.49 -32.65
CA GLY A 81 22.93 -2.84 -32.57
C GLY A 81 21.60 -2.98 -31.85
N ARG A 82 21.20 -4.22 -31.68
CA ARG A 82 19.98 -4.57 -31.00
C ARG A 82 20.22 -4.70 -29.50
N TYR A 83 19.49 -3.92 -28.73
CA TYR A 83 19.53 -3.92 -27.26
C TYR A 83 18.30 -4.62 -26.70
N THR A 84 18.50 -5.34 -25.61
CA THR A 84 17.46 -5.89 -24.76
C THR A 84 17.22 -4.93 -23.61
N LEU A 85 16.03 -4.36 -23.54
CA LEU A 85 15.61 -3.43 -22.50
C LEU A 85 14.61 -4.14 -21.58
N ASN A 86 14.96 -4.33 -20.33
CA ASN A 86 14.06 -4.87 -19.32
C ASN A 86 13.49 -3.72 -18.50
N LEU A 87 12.22 -3.41 -18.73
CA LEU A 87 11.46 -2.44 -17.92
C LEU A 87 10.85 -3.17 -16.73
N ILE A 88 11.13 -2.68 -15.54
CA ILE A 88 10.46 -3.11 -14.31
C ILE A 88 9.56 -1.97 -13.86
N ASP A 89 8.25 -2.12 -14.05
CA ASP A 89 7.27 -1.13 -13.64
C ASP A 89 7.10 -1.17 -12.12
N THR A 90 6.98 0.00 -11.48
CA THR A 90 6.93 0.14 -10.02
C THR A 90 5.63 0.78 -9.57
N PRO A 91 5.05 0.40 -8.42
CA PRO A 91 3.96 1.15 -7.81
C PRO A 91 4.36 2.59 -7.51
N GLY A 92 3.38 3.51 -7.54
CA GLY A 92 3.62 4.92 -7.25
C GLY A 92 3.16 5.38 -5.86
N HIS A 93 2.58 4.49 -5.03
CA HIS A 93 1.98 4.87 -3.74
C HIS A 93 2.87 4.48 -2.56
N VAL A 94 2.87 5.31 -1.50
CA VAL A 94 3.67 5.10 -0.28
C VAL A 94 3.46 3.74 0.38
N ASP A 95 2.22 3.23 0.37
CA ASP A 95 1.90 1.90 0.95
C ASP A 95 2.66 0.77 0.25
N PHE A 96 3.10 0.98 -1.00
CA PHE A 96 3.84 0.02 -1.82
C PHE A 96 5.33 0.33 -1.97
N SER A 97 5.88 1.15 -1.08
CA SER A 97 7.32 1.51 -1.09
C SER A 97 8.24 0.28 -1.06
N TYR A 98 7.76 -0.83 -0.50
CA TYR A 98 8.48 -2.09 -0.46
C TYR A 98 8.57 -2.77 -1.84
N GLU A 99 7.49 -2.78 -2.64
CA GLU A 99 7.52 -3.25 -4.03
C GLU A 99 8.45 -2.37 -4.88
N VAL A 100 8.44 -1.05 -4.64
CA VAL A 100 9.35 -0.12 -5.30
C VAL A 100 10.81 -0.47 -4.99
N SER A 101 11.14 -0.69 -3.73
CA SER A 101 12.49 -1.06 -3.28
C SER A 101 13.00 -2.33 -3.96
N ARG A 102 12.16 -3.36 -4.09
CA ARG A 102 12.52 -4.62 -4.78
C ARG A 102 12.78 -4.43 -6.27
N SER A 103 11.92 -3.66 -6.91
CA SER A 103 12.03 -3.36 -8.34
C SER A 103 13.29 -2.56 -8.64
N ILE A 104 13.61 -1.57 -7.80
CA ILE A 104 14.83 -0.77 -7.87
C ILE A 104 16.07 -1.66 -7.76
N ALA A 105 16.11 -2.59 -6.82
CA ALA A 105 17.26 -3.49 -6.62
C ALA A 105 17.52 -4.45 -7.81
N ALA A 106 16.54 -4.63 -8.68
CA ALA A 106 16.70 -5.43 -9.90
C ALA A 106 17.16 -4.61 -11.11
N CYS A 107 17.39 -3.30 -10.96
CA CYS A 107 17.74 -2.38 -12.04
C CYS A 107 19.14 -1.81 -11.90
N GLU A 108 19.69 -1.28 -13.00
CA GLU A 108 20.89 -0.46 -13.07
C GLU A 108 20.57 1.02 -13.34
N GLY A 109 19.34 1.34 -13.73
CA GLY A 109 18.91 2.72 -13.98
C GLY A 109 17.45 2.96 -13.64
N ALA A 110 17.10 4.24 -13.47
CA ALA A 110 15.74 4.65 -13.20
C ALA A 110 15.34 5.89 -14.03
N LEU A 111 14.16 5.85 -14.64
CA LEU A 111 13.53 7.04 -15.21
C LEU A 111 12.78 7.76 -14.09
N LEU A 112 13.24 8.96 -13.71
CA LEU A 112 12.57 9.82 -12.76
C LEU A 112 11.54 10.68 -13.51
N VAL A 113 10.27 10.30 -13.44
CA VAL A 113 9.19 10.96 -14.19
C VAL A 113 8.50 12.01 -13.32
N VAL A 114 8.53 13.26 -13.77
CA VAL A 114 7.92 14.41 -13.12
C VAL A 114 6.87 15.04 -14.04
N ASP A 115 5.69 15.33 -13.53
CA ASP A 115 4.60 15.97 -14.27
C ASP A 115 4.92 17.46 -14.46
N ALA A 116 4.91 17.94 -15.72
CA ALA A 116 5.16 19.34 -16.08
C ALA A 116 4.16 20.32 -15.46
N THR A 117 2.99 19.85 -14.99
CA THR A 117 1.93 20.68 -14.40
C THR A 117 1.96 20.71 -12.88
N GLN A 118 2.59 19.71 -12.25
CA GLN A 118 2.61 19.54 -10.80
C GLN A 118 4.01 19.70 -10.21
N GLY A 119 5.08 19.40 -10.98
CA GLY A 119 6.48 19.44 -10.57
C GLY A 119 6.83 18.35 -9.55
N VAL A 120 7.93 18.53 -8.81
CA VAL A 120 8.44 17.54 -7.85
C VAL A 120 7.48 17.35 -6.68
N GLN A 121 7.21 16.10 -6.29
CA GLN A 121 6.29 15.71 -5.21
C GLN A 121 7.02 14.86 -4.16
N ALA A 122 6.41 14.63 -2.98
CA ALA A 122 7.05 13.92 -1.87
C ALA A 122 7.53 12.51 -2.25
N GLN A 123 6.69 11.72 -2.93
CA GLN A 123 7.07 10.38 -3.38
C GLN A 123 8.17 10.41 -4.46
N THR A 124 8.25 11.48 -5.27
CA THR A 124 9.36 11.66 -6.21
C THR A 124 10.69 11.68 -5.47
N ILE A 125 10.75 12.42 -4.37
CA ILE A 125 11.97 12.56 -3.54
C ILE A 125 12.29 11.24 -2.85
N SER A 126 11.33 10.59 -2.20
CA SER A 126 11.56 9.32 -1.49
C SER A 126 12.02 8.21 -2.43
N ASN A 127 11.37 8.07 -3.59
CA ASN A 127 11.76 7.07 -4.58
C ASN A 127 13.13 7.38 -5.20
N LEU A 128 13.45 8.67 -5.38
CA LEU A 128 14.76 9.11 -5.84
C LEU A 128 15.87 8.71 -4.85
N TYR A 129 15.68 8.95 -3.55
CA TYR A 129 16.66 8.54 -2.54
C TYR A 129 16.84 7.02 -2.52
N MET A 130 15.75 6.24 -2.62
CA MET A 130 15.88 4.78 -2.73
C MET A 130 16.67 4.35 -3.97
N ALA A 131 16.52 5.04 -5.11
CA ALA A 131 17.28 4.75 -6.31
C ALA A 131 18.78 5.12 -6.16
N ILE A 132 19.08 6.25 -5.53
CA ILE A 132 20.46 6.68 -5.23
C ILE A 132 21.13 5.73 -4.24
N ASP A 133 20.42 5.30 -3.19
CA ASP A 133 20.96 4.34 -2.20
C ASP A 133 21.28 2.97 -2.81
N ASN A 134 20.68 2.65 -3.96
CA ASN A 134 20.96 1.45 -4.75
C ASN A 134 21.92 1.71 -5.94
N ASP A 135 22.60 2.86 -5.97
CA ASP A 135 23.58 3.25 -7.01
C ASP A 135 23.02 3.24 -8.45
N LEU A 136 21.71 3.53 -8.64
CA LEU A 136 21.11 3.57 -9.96
C LEU A 136 21.47 4.86 -10.71
N GLU A 137 21.71 4.73 -12.02
CA GLU A 137 21.76 5.90 -12.92
C GLU A 137 20.37 6.52 -13.07
N ILE A 138 20.24 7.81 -12.77
CA ILE A 138 18.98 8.54 -12.81
C ILE A 138 18.84 9.32 -14.12
N ILE A 139 17.78 9.07 -14.86
CA ILE A 139 17.41 9.82 -16.06
C ILE A 139 16.17 10.65 -15.75
N PRO A 140 16.29 11.96 -15.55
CA PRO A 140 15.12 12.82 -15.29
C PRO A 140 14.31 13.07 -16.57
N VAL A 141 12.99 12.87 -16.45
CA VAL A 141 12.01 13.02 -17.53
C VAL A 141 10.86 13.92 -17.06
N ILE A 142 10.61 15.00 -17.75
CA ILE A 142 9.42 15.84 -17.56
C ILE A 142 8.34 15.34 -18.51
N ASN A 143 7.26 14.82 -17.95
CA ASN A 143 6.13 14.27 -18.70
C ASN A 143 4.96 15.27 -18.78
N LYS A 144 4.02 15.02 -19.68
CA LYS A 144 2.82 15.84 -19.92
C LYS A 144 3.14 17.27 -20.43
N CYS A 145 4.21 17.43 -21.18
CA CYS A 145 4.58 18.72 -21.80
C CYS A 145 3.54 19.21 -22.82
N ASP A 146 2.63 18.35 -23.28
CA ASP A 146 1.50 18.67 -24.15
C ASP A 146 0.36 19.43 -23.46
N MET A 147 0.36 19.48 -22.13
CA MET A 147 -0.73 20.10 -21.37
C MET A 147 -0.65 21.64 -21.45
N PRO A 148 -1.81 22.35 -21.59
CA PRO A 148 -1.83 23.82 -21.71
C PRO A 148 -1.27 24.57 -20.49
N ASN A 149 -1.27 23.93 -19.32
CA ASN A 149 -0.77 24.47 -18.05
C ASN A 149 0.59 23.89 -17.66
N ALA A 150 1.30 23.27 -18.60
CA ALA A 150 2.65 22.78 -18.37
C ALA A 150 3.63 23.92 -18.11
N MET A 151 4.54 23.74 -17.14
CA MET A 151 5.57 24.70 -16.75
C MET A 151 6.96 24.02 -16.79
N PRO A 152 7.40 23.54 -17.95
CA PRO A 152 8.59 22.68 -18.03
C PRO A 152 9.86 23.40 -17.54
N GLU A 153 10.03 24.71 -17.76
CA GLU A 153 11.19 25.46 -17.30
C GLU A 153 11.27 25.53 -15.76
N GLU A 154 10.13 25.75 -15.09
CA GLU A 154 10.07 25.78 -13.62
C GLU A 154 10.38 24.40 -13.03
N VAL A 155 9.84 23.34 -13.66
CA VAL A 155 10.06 21.94 -13.23
C VAL A 155 11.52 21.51 -13.49
N GLU A 156 12.14 21.98 -14.58
CA GLU A 156 13.58 21.78 -14.79
C GLU A 156 14.43 22.38 -13.67
N ASP A 157 14.10 23.60 -13.25
CA ASP A 157 14.81 24.27 -12.14
C ASP A 157 14.65 23.48 -10.83
N GLU A 158 13.44 22.95 -10.54
CA GLU A 158 13.19 22.07 -9.38
C GLU A 158 14.05 20.77 -9.45
N ILE A 159 14.14 20.15 -10.62
CA ILE A 159 14.91 18.93 -10.82
C ILE A 159 16.43 19.21 -10.71
N ILE A 160 16.91 20.32 -11.26
CA ILE A 160 18.31 20.74 -11.15
C ILE A 160 18.68 20.99 -9.69
N GLU A 161 17.81 21.65 -8.92
CA GLU A 161 18.06 21.88 -7.50
C GLU A 161 18.09 20.56 -6.70
N LEU A 162 17.25 19.59 -7.07
CA LEU A 162 17.16 18.29 -6.41
C LEU A 162 18.34 17.36 -6.75
N LEU A 163 18.71 17.25 -8.03
CA LEU A 163 19.71 16.29 -8.53
C LEU A 163 21.11 16.88 -8.70
N GLY A 164 21.22 18.21 -8.82
CA GLY A 164 22.47 18.85 -9.21
C GLY A 164 22.89 18.58 -10.67
N CYS A 165 21.96 18.09 -11.50
CA CYS A 165 22.22 17.76 -12.91
C CYS A 165 22.21 19.02 -13.80
N LYS A 166 22.69 18.86 -15.04
CA LYS A 166 22.61 19.92 -16.04
C LYS A 166 21.24 19.90 -16.73
N ARG A 167 20.80 21.06 -17.21
CA ARG A 167 19.53 21.19 -17.93
C ARG A 167 19.44 20.30 -19.17
N GLU A 168 20.57 20.11 -19.88
CA GLU A 168 20.67 19.26 -21.06
C GLU A 168 20.48 17.76 -20.75
N GLU A 169 20.57 17.37 -19.48
CA GLU A 169 20.37 15.98 -19.01
C GLU A 169 18.90 15.65 -18.79
N ILE A 170 18.03 16.67 -18.75
CA ILE A 170 16.60 16.53 -18.49
C ILE A 170 15.86 16.37 -19.82
N LEU A 171 15.07 15.29 -19.95
CA LEU A 171 14.29 15.01 -21.14
C LEU A 171 12.87 15.53 -20.99
N ARG A 172 12.35 16.17 -22.04
CA ARG A 172 10.95 16.60 -22.11
C ARG A 172 10.15 15.60 -22.94
N ALA A 173 8.99 15.15 -22.44
CA ALA A 173 8.19 14.16 -23.12
C ALA A 173 6.69 14.35 -22.89
N SER A 174 5.91 13.65 -23.69
CA SER A 174 4.49 13.41 -23.48
C SER A 174 4.17 11.95 -23.75
N GLY A 175 3.88 11.20 -22.71
CA GLY A 175 3.41 9.81 -22.83
C GLY A 175 2.12 9.71 -23.65
N LYS A 176 1.29 10.76 -23.65
CA LYS A 176 0.04 10.80 -24.40
C LYS A 176 0.26 10.96 -25.91
N THR A 177 1.12 11.88 -26.32
CA THR A 177 1.38 12.15 -27.75
C THR A 177 2.50 11.33 -28.35
N GLY A 178 3.41 10.79 -27.51
CA GLY A 178 4.62 10.09 -27.91
C GLY A 178 5.82 10.99 -28.20
N GLU A 179 5.66 12.31 -28.06
CA GLU A 179 6.74 13.28 -28.23
C GLU A 179 7.82 13.08 -27.16
N GLY A 180 9.10 13.12 -27.53
CA GLY A 180 10.24 12.95 -26.64
C GLY A 180 10.49 11.51 -26.16
N VAL A 181 9.64 10.54 -26.51
CA VAL A 181 9.77 9.16 -26.03
C VAL A 181 10.90 8.38 -26.75
N PRO A 182 11.16 8.57 -28.07
CA PRO A 182 12.35 8.01 -28.72
C PRO A 182 13.66 8.46 -28.06
N GLU A 183 13.73 9.72 -27.62
CA GLU A 183 14.87 10.29 -26.92
C GLU A 183 15.09 9.62 -25.54
N ILE A 184 14.01 9.23 -24.86
CA ILE A 184 14.07 8.47 -23.60
C ILE A 184 14.68 7.08 -23.86
N LEU A 185 14.20 6.33 -24.86
CA LEU A 185 14.76 5.01 -25.22
C LEU A 185 16.24 5.10 -25.56
N ARG A 186 16.60 6.14 -26.29
CA ARG A 186 18.01 6.43 -26.63
C ARG A 186 18.82 6.70 -25.37
N ALA A 187 18.36 7.56 -24.48
CA ALA A 187 19.02 7.89 -23.22
C ALA A 187 19.18 6.65 -22.32
N VAL A 188 18.18 5.74 -22.29
CA VAL A 188 18.30 4.46 -21.57
C VAL A 188 19.48 3.65 -22.08
N VAL A 189 19.67 3.52 -23.41
CA VAL A 189 20.82 2.80 -23.97
C VAL A 189 22.14 3.51 -23.68
N GLU A 190 22.17 4.83 -23.80
CA GLU A 190 23.38 5.64 -23.70
C GLU A 190 23.85 5.87 -22.25
N ARG A 191 22.94 5.93 -21.28
CA ARG A 191 23.25 6.34 -19.89
C ARG A 191 23.16 5.19 -18.89
N VAL A 192 22.15 4.31 -19.00
CA VAL A 192 22.03 3.18 -18.06
C VAL A 192 23.20 2.23 -18.29
N PRO A 193 23.99 1.88 -17.27
CA PRO A 193 25.06 0.92 -17.40
C PRO A 193 24.51 -0.48 -17.73
N HIS A 194 25.32 -1.30 -18.33
CA HIS A 194 24.97 -2.71 -18.52
C HIS A 194 25.12 -3.45 -17.17
N PRO A 195 24.36 -4.55 -16.95
CA PRO A 195 24.52 -5.37 -15.75
C PRO A 195 25.96 -5.86 -15.60
N GLU A 196 26.46 -5.82 -14.38
CA GLU A 196 27.76 -6.40 -14.04
C GLU A 196 27.57 -7.80 -13.47
N GLY A 197 28.53 -8.72 -13.73
CA GLY A 197 28.52 -10.06 -13.18
C GLY A 197 29.47 -11.01 -13.92
N ASN A 198 29.55 -12.25 -13.46
CA ASN A 198 30.44 -13.27 -13.99
C ASN A 198 29.64 -14.48 -14.48
N GLU A 199 29.61 -14.73 -15.79
CA GLU A 199 28.92 -15.88 -16.41
C GLU A 199 29.53 -17.24 -16.00
N GLU A 200 30.82 -17.30 -15.68
CA GLU A 200 31.52 -18.54 -15.29
C GLU A 200 31.35 -18.86 -13.78
N ALA A 201 30.79 -17.94 -13.01
CA ALA A 201 30.55 -18.16 -11.59
C ALA A 201 29.33 -19.08 -11.35
N PRO A 202 29.21 -19.65 -10.13
CA PRO A 202 27.98 -20.32 -9.73
C PRO A 202 26.76 -19.44 -9.88
N LEU A 203 25.61 -20.02 -10.23
CA LEU A 203 24.36 -19.28 -10.37
C LEU A 203 24.02 -18.55 -9.07
N GLN A 204 23.76 -17.27 -9.19
CA GLN A 204 23.12 -16.44 -8.19
C GLN A 204 22.04 -15.59 -8.87
N ALA A 205 20.79 -15.91 -8.61
CA ALA A 205 19.66 -15.15 -9.13
C ALA A 205 18.80 -14.64 -7.96
N LEU A 206 18.54 -13.33 -7.93
CA LEU A 206 17.76 -12.66 -6.90
C LEU A 206 16.27 -12.68 -7.28
N ILE A 207 15.43 -13.22 -6.42
CA ILE A 207 13.97 -13.16 -6.58
C ILE A 207 13.49 -11.78 -6.14
N PHE A 208 12.91 -11.00 -7.05
CA PHE A 208 12.36 -9.69 -6.71
C PHE A 208 10.83 -9.68 -6.63
N ASP A 209 10.13 -10.64 -7.26
CA ASP A 209 8.67 -10.78 -7.14
C ASP A 209 8.22 -12.23 -7.40
N SER A 210 6.95 -12.54 -7.10
CA SER A 210 6.34 -13.83 -7.39
C SER A 210 4.83 -13.73 -7.62
N VAL A 211 4.31 -14.62 -8.47
CA VAL A 211 2.87 -14.70 -8.78
C VAL A 211 2.41 -16.14 -8.62
N PHE A 212 1.26 -16.35 -8.00
CA PHE A 212 0.62 -17.65 -7.94
C PHE A 212 -0.33 -17.85 -9.12
N ASN A 213 -0.14 -18.94 -9.82
CA ASN A 213 -1.05 -19.41 -10.87
C ASN A 213 -1.66 -20.75 -10.43
N SER A 214 -2.99 -20.88 -10.48
CA SER A 214 -3.70 -22.08 -10.01
C SER A 214 -3.31 -23.38 -10.74
N PHE A 215 -2.79 -23.27 -11.97
CA PHE A 215 -2.38 -24.40 -12.79
C PHE A 215 -0.87 -24.68 -12.70
N ARG A 216 -0.04 -23.62 -12.69
CA ARG A 216 1.42 -23.70 -12.75
C ARG A 216 2.09 -23.65 -11.37
N GLY A 217 1.37 -23.25 -10.33
CA GLY A 217 1.93 -22.98 -9.01
C GLY A 217 2.52 -21.58 -8.90
N ILE A 218 3.55 -21.43 -8.07
CA ILE A 218 4.26 -20.16 -7.90
C ILE A 218 5.26 -19.98 -9.04
N ILE A 219 5.17 -18.85 -9.71
CA ILE A 219 6.10 -18.36 -10.72
C ILE A 219 6.93 -17.27 -10.06
N ALA A 220 8.23 -17.49 -9.87
CA ALA A 220 9.13 -16.51 -9.29
C ALA A 220 9.81 -15.69 -10.38
N TYR A 221 9.82 -14.36 -10.21
CA TYR A 221 10.53 -13.42 -11.08
C TYR A 221 11.89 -13.12 -10.48
N PHE A 222 12.92 -13.24 -11.29
CA PHE A 222 14.30 -13.10 -10.81
C PHE A 222 15.18 -12.34 -11.80
N LYS A 223 16.28 -11.79 -11.26
CA LYS A 223 17.41 -11.26 -12.02
C LYS A 223 18.65 -12.13 -11.79
N ILE A 224 19.31 -12.54 -12.83
CA ILE A 224 20.59 -13.28 -12.74
C ILE A 224 21.73 -12.28 -12.51
N VAL A 225 22.37 -12.38 -11.36
CA VAL A 225 23.54 -11.57 -11.01
C VAL A 225 24.83 -12.25 -11.46
N ASN A 226 24.91 -13.58 -11.27
CA ASN A 226 26.06 -14.38 -11.70
C ASN A 226 25.61 -15.72 -12.27
N GLY A 227 26.41 -16.28 -13.18
CA GLY A 227 26.21 -17.59 -13.76
C GLY A 227 25.12 -17.64 -14.81
N SER A 228 24.56 -18.82 -15.02
CA SER A 228 23.45 -19.11 -15.94
C SER A 228 22.55 -20.20 -15.40
N ILE A 229 21.33 -20.27 -15.91
CA ILE A 229 20.33 -21.29 -15.57
C ILE A 229 19.74 -21.89 -16.85
N LYS A 230 19.50 -23.23 -16.83
CA LYS A 230 18.87 -23.96 -17.94
C LYS A 230 17.55 -24.57 -17.50
N SER A 231 16.61 -24.65 -18.43
CA SER A 231 15.40 -25.42 -18.22
C SER A 231 15.75 -26.87 -17.90
N GLY A 232 15.18 -27.41 -16.82
CA GLY A 232 15.46 -28.74 -16.32
C GLY A 232 16.54 -28.84 -15.24
N ASP A 233 17.26 -27.74 -14.94
CA ASP A 233 18.23 -27.72 -13.84
C ASP A 233 17.57 -27.95 -12.49
N LEU A 234 18.32 -28.61 -11.59
CA LEU A 234 17.96 -28.66 -10.17
C LEU A 234 18.48 -27.40 -9.49
N VAL A 235 17.57 -26.60 -8.99
CA VAL A 235 17.85 -25.34 -8.30
C VAL A 235 17.56 -25.45 -6.82
N LYS A 236 18.25 -24.63 -6.04
CA LYS A 236 18.09 -24.53 -4.60
C LYS A 236 17.79 -23.07 -4.24
N PHE A 237 16.75 -22.88 -3.44
CA PHE A 237 16.42 -21.61 -2.80
C PHE A 237 17.19 -21.51 -1.49
N MET A 238 18.11 -20.55 -1.40
CA MET A 238 19.13 -20.56 -0.34
C MET A 238 18.55 -20.25 1.06
N ASN A 239 17.54 -19.41 1.15
CA ASN A 239 16.93 -19.02 2.43
C ASN A 239 16.02 -20.13 2.99
N THR A 240 15.27 -20.80 2.11
CA THR A 240 14.35 -21.88 2.52
C THR A 240 15.01 -23.26 2.54
N ASP A 241 16.22 -23.37 2.03
CA ASP A 241 17.00 -24.63 1.90
C ASP A 241 16.26 -25.72 1.13
N ARG A 242 15.35 -25.33 0.20
CA ARG A 242 14.53 -26.24 -0.60
C ARG A 242 15.10 -26.39 -2.00
N GLU A 243 14.98 -27.60 -2.54
CA GLU A 243 15.43 -27.94 -3.89
C GLU A 243 14.23 -28.23 -4.79
N TYR A 244 14.26 -27.67 -6.00
CA TYR A 244 13.22 -27.87 -7.01
C TYR A 244 13.85 -28.03 -8.38
N LYS A 245 13.08 -28.59 -9.29
CA LYS A 245 13.44 -28.61 -10.71
C LYS A 245 12.92 -27.36 -11.37
N ALA A 246 13.75 -26.68 -12.16
CA ALA A 246 13.33 -25.60 -13.04
C ALA A 246 12.58 -26.18 -14.25
N ASP A 247 11.29 -26.47 -14.10
CA ASP A 247 10.50 -27.11 -15.15
C ASP A 247 10.41 -26.23 -16.39
N GLU A 248 10.19 -24.93 -16.20
CA GLU A 248 10.24 -23.92 -17.25
C GLU A 248 10.97 -22.68 -16.74
N ILE A 249 11.78 -22.07 -17.60
CA ILE A 249 12.37 -20.74 -17.42
C ILE A 249 12.10 -19.91 -18.67
N GLY A 250 12.06 -18.61 -18.53
CA GLY A 250 11.84 -17.72 -19.69
C GLY A 250 11.90 -16.25 -19.32
N VAL A 251 11.57 -15.44 -20.30
CA VAL A 251 11.51 -13.97 -20.16
C VAL A 251 10.07 -13.50 -20.24
N LEU A 252 9.79 -12.37 -19.61
CA LEU A 252 8.48 -11.75 -19.62
C LEU A 252 8.42 -10.76 -20.79
N LYS A 253 7.58 -11.05 -21.76
CA LYS A 253 7.07 -10.10 -22.75
C LYS A 253 5.65 -9.75 -22.34
N MET A 254 4.74 -9.46 -23.26
CA MET A 254 3.31 -9.37 -22.90
C MET A 254 2.78 -10.71 -22.36
N ASP A 255 3.35 -11.81 -22.85
CA ASP A 255 3.13 -13.16 -22.36
C ASP A 255 4.47 -13.77 -21.91
N MET A 256 4.39 -14.81 -21.08
CA MET A 256 5.57 -15.61 -20.71
C MET A 256 6.17 -16.26 -21.95
N SER A 257 7.45 -15.99 -22.22
CA SER A 257 8.19 -16.51 -23.36
C SER A 257 9.27 -17.51 -22.90
N PRO A 258 9.02 -18.82 -23.01
CA PRO A 258 9.96 -19.84 -22.56
C PRO A 258 11.31 -19.74 -23.27
N ARG A 259 12.38 -19.97 -22.52
CA ARG A 259 13.76 -20.01 -22.99
C ARG A 259 14.44 -21.30 -22.53
N LYS A 260 15.45 -21.73 -23.29
CA LYS A 260 16.24 -22.91 -22.91
C LYS A 260 17.28 -22.58 -21.85
N GLU A 261 17.82 -21.37 -21.88
CA GLU A 261 18.89 -20.88 -21.02
C GLU A 261 18.72 -19.38 -20.83
N LEU A 262 19.06 -18.90 -19.63
CA LEU A 262 19.17 -17.49 -19.29
C LEU A 262 20.56 -17.25 -18.67
N HIS A 263 21.12 -16.07 -18.93
CA HIS A 263 22.48 -15.70 -18.62
C HIS A 263 22.55 -14.55 -17.62
N CYS A 264 23.73 -14.30 -17.10
CA CYS A 264 24.04 -13.16 -16.24
C CYS A 264 23.52 -11.84 -16.85
N GLY A 265 22.79 -11.05 -16.06
CA GLY A 265 22.14 -9.80 -16.46
C GLY A 265 20.70 -9.96 -16.96
N ASP A 266 20.24 -11.17 -17.28
CA ASP A 266 18.86 -11.40 -17.72
C ASP A 266 17.89 -11.26 -16.55
N VAL A 267 16.72 -10.69 -16.85
CA VAL A 267 15.52 -10.69 -16.02
C VAL A 267 14.54 -11.71 -16.60
N GLY A 268 14.09 -12.64 -15.76
CA GLY A 268 13.24 -13.72 -16.22
C GLY A 268 12.36 -14.32 -15.13
N TYR A 269 11.72 -15.43 -15.47
CA TYR A 269 10.87 -16.19 -14.56
C TYR A 269 11.30 -17.66 -14.49
N ILE A 270 10.93 -18.30 -13.37
CA ILE A 270 11.06 -19.74 -13.16
C ILE A 270 9.73 -20.33 -12.71
N GLU A 271 9.35 -21.43 -13.30
CA GLU A 271 8.26 -22.31 -12.90
C GLU A 271 8.83 -23.61 -12.37
N SER A 272 8.46 -23.98 -11.14
CA SER A 272 9.00 -25.15 -10.43
C SER A 272 7.90 -25.97 -9.75
N GLY A 273 6.62 -25.73 -10.10
CA GLY A 273 5.47 -26.45 -9.56
C GLY A 273 5.24 -26.25 -8.03
N ILE A 274 5.83 -25.24 -7.43
CA ILE A 274 5.70 -24.92 -5.99
C ILE A 274 4.29 -24.40 -5.71
N LYS A 275 3.63 -24.94 -4.69
CA LYS A 275 2.24 -24.61 -4.34
C LYS A 275 2.07 -23.82 -3.05
N THR A 276 3.14 -23.68 -2.27
CA THR A 276 3.11 -23.09 -0.93
C THR A 276 3.93 -21.80 -0.90
N ALA A 277 3.31 -20.67 -0.56
CA ALA A 277 3.98 -19.35 -0.55
C ALA A 277 5.20 -19.28 0.38
N THR A 278 5.19 -20.04 1.48
CA THR A 278 6.29 -20.04 2.44
C THR A 278 7.58 -20.70 1.90
N GLU A 279 7.50 -21.37 0.75
CA GLU A 279 8.65 -22.06 0.13
C GLU A 279 9.40 -21.15 -0.86
N VAL A 280 8.80 -20.05 -1.30
CA VAL A 280 9.42 -19.03 -2.16
C VAL A 280 9.30 -17.69 -1.46
N LYS A 281 10.42 -17.16 -1.02
CA LYS A 281 10.47 -15.82 -0.42
C LYS A 281 11.04 -14.83 -1.41
N VAL A 282 10.40 -13.68 -1.54
CA VAL A 282 10.99 -12.54 -2.26
C VAL A 282 12.23 -12.08 -1.51
N GLY A 283 13.32 -11.80 -2.24
CA GLY A 283 14.64 -11.54 -1.68
C GLY A 283 15.49 -12.78 -1.47
N ASP A 284 14.97 -13.98 -1.77
CA ASP A 284 15.77 -15.21 -1.75
C ASP A 284 16.69 -15.29 -2.96
N THR A 285 17.77 -16.06 -2.82
CA THR A 285 18.73 -16.34 -3.89
C THR A 285 18.51 -17.75 -4.42
N ILE A 286 18.34 -17.84 -5.74
CA ILE A 286 18.33 -19.13 -6.45
C ILE A 286 19.76 -19.48 -6.86
N THR A 287 20.18 -20.72 -6.58
CA THR A 287 21.44 -21.31 -7.06
C THR A 287 21.21 -22.69 -7.63
N THR A 288 22.19 -23.26 -8.34
CA THR A 288 22.11 -24.64 -8.81
C THR A 288 22.60 -25.63 -7.73
N THR A 289 22.01 -26.81 -7.65
CA THR A 289 22.44 -27.86 -6.70
C THR A 289 23.78 -28.49 -7.08
N LEU A 290 24.13 -28.50 -8.36
CA LEU A 290 25.39 -29.09 -8.87
C LEU A 290 26.61 -28.22 -8.56
N ASN A 291 26.47 -26.92 -8.63
CA ASN A 291 27.54 -25.94 -8.34
C ASN A 291 26.94 -24.77 -7.53
N PRO A 292 26.65 -25.00 -6.23
CA PRO A 292 25.97 -24.00 -5.42
C PRO A 292 26.86 -22.81 -5.10
N ALA A 293 26.28 -21.61 -5.12
CA ALA A 293 26.92 -20.42 -4.61
C ALA A 293 27.14 -20.56 -3.10
N LYS A 294 28.23 -19.97 -2.62
CA LYS A 294 28.62 -20.03 -1.20
C LYS A 294 27.84 -19.04 -0.35
N GLU A 295 27.49 -17.91 -0.92
CA GLU A 295 26.84 -16.79 -0.23
C GLU A 295 25.56 -16.42 -0.99
N ALA A 296 24.50 -16.09 -0.26
CA ALA A 296 23.31 -15.51 -0.83
C ALA A 296 23.56 -14.04 -1.19
N ILE A 297 22.85 -13.54 -2.20
CA ILE A 297 22.78 -12.11 -2.47
C ILE A 297 22.11 -11.45 -1.26
N ALA A 298 22.51 -10.23 -0.90
CA ALA A 298 21.82 -9.46 0.13
C ALA A 298 20.35 -9.34 -0.24
N GLY A 299 19.49 -9.94 0.57
CA GLY A 299 18.05 -9.97 0.35
C GLY A 299 17.39 -8.69 0.85
N PHE A 300 16.07 -8.64 0.68
CA PHE A 300 15.25 -7.53 1.19
C PHE A 300 14.94 -7.75 2.67
N GLU A 301 14.78 -6.64 3.40
CA GLU A 301 14.25 -6.71 4.77
C GLU A 301 12.81 -7.27 4.77
N GLU A 302 12.47 -8.05 5.80
CA GLU A 302 11.09 -8.52 5.95
C GLU A 302 10.17 -7.33 6.24
N VAL A 303 9.12 -7.20 5.45
CA VAL A 303 8.13 -6.14 5.63
C VAL A 303 7.27 -6.44 6.85
N LYS A 304 7.21 -5.49 7.75
CA LYS A 304 6.31 -5.55 8.90
C LYS A 304 5.05 -4.77 8.60
N PRO A 305 3.87 -5.38 8.78
CA PRO A 305 2.62 -4.66 8.68
C PRO A 305 2.57 -3.48 9.63
N MET A 306 2.01 -2.36 9.17
CA MET A 306 1.88 -1.14 9.96
C MET A 306 0.45 -0.92 10.46
N VAL A 307 -0.54 -1.41 9.70
CA VAL A 307 -1.97 -1.24 9.98
C VAL A 307 -2.60 -2.61 10.16
N PHE A 308 -3.41 -2.75 11.20
CA PHE A 308 -4.07 -4.01 11.54
C PHE A 308 -5.57 -3.81 11.62
N ALA A 309 -6.34 -4.69 10.96
CA ALA A 309 -7.79 -4.72 11.07
C ALA A 309 -8.29 -6.17 11.15
N GLY A 310 -9.44 -6.36 11.80
CA GLY A 310 -10.14 -7.64 11.77
C GLY A 310 -11.00 -7.73 10.52
N LEU A 311 -10.92 -8.84 9.79
CA LEU A 311 -11.80 -9.18 8.68
C LEU A 311 -12.71 -10.33 9.10
N TYR A 312 -14.02 -10.11 9.02
CA TYR A 312 -15.04 -11.08 9.41
C TYR A 312 -16.00 -11.33 8.27
N PRO A 313 -16.36 -12.59 7.98
CA PRO A 313 -17.36 -12.86 6.96
C PRO A 313 -18.75 -12.37 7.44
N ILE A 314 -19.61 -12.00 6.51
CA ILE A 314 -20.99 -11.59 6.85
C ILE A 314 -21.76 -12.78 7.45
N GLU A 315 -21.66 -13.95 6.82
CA GLU A 315 -22.24 -15.19 7.30
C GLU A 315 -21.17 -16.03 8.01
N THR A 316 -21.44 -16.48 9.22
CA THR A 316 -20.47 -17.23 10.04
C THR A 316 -20.02 -18.54 9.36
N GLU A 317 -20.84 -19.10 8.48
CA GLU A 317 -20.56 -20.32 7.71
C GLU A 317 -19.42 -20.12 6.68
N ASP A 318 -19.18 -18.88 6.26
CA ASP A 318 -18.15 -18.53 5.27
C ASP A 318 -16.75 -18.37 5.86
N PHE A 319 -16.55 -18.67 7.14
CA PHE A 319 -15.23 -18.53 7.79
C PHE A 319 -14.12 -19.33 7.08
N GLU A 320 -14.38 -20.58 6.70
CA GLU A 320 -13.39 -21.41 5.99
C GLU A 320 -13.17 -20.93 4.54
N ASN A 321 -14.22 -20.38 3.88
CA ASN A 321 -14.09 -19.78 2.56
C ASN A 321 -13.22 -18.50 2.63
N LEU A 322 -13.41 -17.67 3.67
CA LEU A 322 -12.58 -16.49 3.90
C LEU A 322 -11.12 -16.87 4.15
N ARG A 323 -10.86 -17.93 4.95
CA ARG A 323 -9.51 -18.46 5.15
C ARG A 323 -8.84 -18.82 3.83
N ALA A 324 -9.52 -19.65 3.02
CA ALA A 324 -8.99 -20.08 1.73
C ALA A 324 -8.75 -18.91 0.76
N SER A 325 -9.59 -17.86 0.83
CA SER A 325 -9.43 -16.65 0.02
C SER A 325 -8.21 -15.83 0.46
N LEU A 326 -8.03 -15.65 1.79
CA LEU A 326 -6.86 -14.96 2.34
C LEU A 326 -5.54 -15.71 2.05
N GLU A 327 -5.54 -17.04 2.15
CA GLU A 327 -4.40 -17.87 1.78
C GLU A 327 -4.01 -17.68 0.31
N LYS A 328 -4.99 -17.64 -0.59
CA LYS A 328 -4.75 -17.38 -2.03
C LYS A 328 -4.26 -15.94 -2.28
N LEU A 329 -4.81 -14.95 -1.59
CA LEU A 329 -4.32 -13.58 -1.69
C LEU A 329 -2.88 -13.46 -1.22
N GLN A 330 -2.52 -14.09 -0.09
CA GLN A 330 -1.17 -14.09 0.46
C GLN A 330 -0.14 -14.73 -0.49
N LEU A 331 -0.55 -15.67 -1.35
CA LEU A 331 0.33 -16.23 -2.39
C LEU A 331 0.78 -15.17 -3.41
N ASN A 332 -0.07 -14.17 -3.65
CA ASN A 332 0.19 -13.07 -4.59
C ASN A 332 0.65 -11.78 -3.91
N ASP A 333 0.56 -11.72 -2.59
CA ASP A 333 0.86 -10.54 -1.79
C ASP A 333 1.55 -10.98 -0.49
N ALA A 334 2.87 -11.06 -0.55
CA ALA A 334 3.69 -11.50 0.57
C ALA A 334 3.65 -10.54 1.79
N SER A 335 3.15 -9.31 1.61
CA SER A 335 3.03 -8.32 2.68
C SER A 335 1.78 -8.53 3.54
N LEU A 336 0.76 -9.22 3.02
CA LEU A 336 -0.45 -9.56 3.75
C LEU A 336 -0.16 -10.63 4.81
N THR A 337 -0.41 -10.30 6.07
CA THR A 337 -0.36 -11.27 7.17
C THR A 337 -1.74 -11.45 7.78
N PHE A 338 -2.08 -12.66 8.21
CA PHE A 338 -3.34 -12.89 8.91
C PHE A 338 -3.23 -14.00 9.95
N THR A 339 -3.98 -13.83 11.03
CA THR A 339 -4.09 -14.82 12.13
C THR A 339 -5.56 -14.97 12.52
N PRO A 340 -6.02 -16.18 12.90
CA PRO A 340 -7.39 -16.37 13.35
C PRO A 340 -7.70 -15.50 14.57
N GLU A 341 -8.88 -14.89 14.55
CA GLU A 341 -9.39 -14.04 15.63
C GLU A 341 -10.86 -14.34 15.89
N SER A 342 -11.33 -14.04 17.08
CA SER A 342 -12.75 -14.12 17.43
C SER A 342 -13.22 -12.83 18.07
N SER A 343 -14.41 -12.36 17.69
CA SER A 343 -15.10 -11.22 18.26
C SER A 343 -16.42 -11.68 18.88
N VAL A 344 -16.74 -11.15 20.04
CA VAL A 344 -18.03 -11.41 20.70
C VAL A 344 -19.20 -10.90 19.84
N ALA A 345 -18.97 -9.80 19.11
CA ALA A 345 -20.00 -9.18 18.27
C ALA A 345 -20.10 -9.79 16.86
N LEU A 346 -18.98 -10.22 16.26
CA LEU A 346 -18.90 -10.61 14.84
C LEU A 346 -18.61 -12.11 14.63
N GLY A 347 -18.30 -12.86 15.68
CA GLY A 347 -17.97 -14.29 15.59
C GLY A 347 -16.51 -14.55 15.20
N PHE A 348 -16.27 -15.56 14.38
CA PHE A 348 -14.94 -15.95 13.94
C PHE A 348 -14.52 -15.17 12.70
N GLY A 349 -13.26 -14.71 12.67
CA GLY A 349 -12.64 -13.97 11.58
C GLY A 349 -11.13 -14.03 11.64
N PHE A 350 -10.48 -13.08 11.01
CA PHE A 350 -9.02 -13.00 10.95
C PHE A 350 -8.55 -11.59 11.29
N ARG A 351 -7.51 -11.50 12.12
CA ARG A 351 -6.73 -10.28 12.29
C ARG A 351 -5.72 -10.22 11.17
N CYS A 352 -5.88 -9.24 10.28
CA CYS A 352 -5.02 -9.03 9.14
C CYS A 352 -4.09 -7.83 9.37
N GLY A 353 -2.85 -7.95 8.92
CA GLY A 353 -1.86 -6.88 8.89
C GLY A 353 -1.64 -6.41 7.46
N PHE A 354 -1.59 -5.09 7.28
CA PHE A 354 -1.48 -4.38 6.01
C PHE A 354 -0.34 -3.36 6.04
N LEU A 355 0.18 -3.01 4.87
CA LEU A 355 1.20 -1.95 4.74
C LEU A 355 0.63 -0.57 5.07
N GLY A 356 -0.62 -0.31 4.69
CA GLY A 356 -1.32 0.94 4.92
C GLY A 356 -2.82 0.82 4.67
N LEU A 357 -3.53 1.95 4.63
CA LEU A 357 -4.98 1.95 4.38
C LEU A 357 -5.34 1.58 2.96
N LEU A 358 -4.61 2.09 1.97
CA LEU A 358 -4.88 1.77 0.56
C LEU A 358 -4.69 0.28 0.33
N HIS A 359 -3.64 -0.32 0.90
CA HIS A 359 -3.44 -1.77 0.84
C HIS A 359 -4.62 -2.53 1.45
N MET A 360 -5.12 -2.11 2.61
CA MET A 360 -6.31 -2.70 3.25
C MET A 360 -7.55 -2.62 2.34
N GLU A 361 -7.81 -1.46 1.73
CA GLU A 361 -8.94 -1.27 0.81
C GLU A 361 -8.83 -2.16 -0.43
N ILE A 362 -7.63 -2.29 -0.99
CA ILE A 362 -7.35 -3.15 -2.14
C ILE A 362 -7.62 -4.62 -1.79
N VAL A 363 -7.13 -5.10 -0.64
CA VAL A 363 -7.40 -6.47 -0.18
C VAL A 363 -8.89 -6.72 -0.01
N GLN A 364 -9.66 -5.76 0.53
CA GLN A 364 -11.12 -5.86 0.64
C GLN A 364 -11.80 -5.96 -0.71
N GLU A 365 -11.46 -5.08 -1.66
CA GLU A 365 -12.04 -5.11 -3.00
C GLU A 365 -11.66 -6.38 -3.77
N ARG A 366 -10.45 -6.90 -3.59
CA ARG A 366 -10.04 -8.18 -4.17
C ARG A 366 -10.80 -9.36 -3.58
N LEU A 367 -11.06 -9.36 -2.26
CA LEU A 367 -11.91 -10.38 -1.63
C LEU A 367 -13.33 -10.39 -2.23
N ASP A 368 -13.90 -9.22 -2.45
CA ASP A 368 -15.23 -9.08 -3.06
C ASP A 368 -15.21 -9.52 -4.54
N ARG A 369 -14.32 -8.95 -5.36
CA ARG A 369 -14.33 -9.15 -6.83
C ARG A 369 -13.80 -10.51 -7.27
N GLU A 370 -12.66 -10.95 -6.70
CA GLU A 370 -12.00 -12.19 -7.13
C GLU A 370 -12.60 -13.44 -6.47
N PHE A 371 -13.09 -13.31 -5.23
CA PHE A 371 -13.56 -14.44 -4.43
C PHE A 371 -15.05 -14.38 -4.08
N ASN A 372 -15.76 -13.31 -4.47
CA ASN A 372 -17.16 -13.04 -4.12
C ASN A 372 -17.39 -13.15 -2.59
N MET A 373 -16.43 -12.59 -1.84
CA MET A 373 -16.38 -12.68 -0.38
C MET A 373 -16.59 -11.30 0.24
N ASP A 374 -17.81 -11.00 0.63
CA ASP A 374 -18.15 -9.81 1.40
C ASP A 374 -17.67 -9.92 2.85
N VAL A 375 -16.90 -8.94 3.31
CA VAL A 375 -16.32 -8.92 4.66
C VAL A 375 -16.70 -7.68 5.45
N ILE A 376 -16.80 -7.83 6.77
CA ILE A 376 -16.91 -6.75 7.73
C ILE A 376 -15.50 -6.44 8.23
N THR A 377 -15.07 -5.19 8.07
CA THR A 377 -13.76 -4.73 8.56
C THR A 377 -13.93 -3.94 9.84
N THR A 378 -13.13 -4.26 10.85
CA THR A 378 -13.07 -3.46 12.09
C THR A 378 -12.28 -2.18 11.89
N VAL A 379 -12.35 -1.27 12.86
CA VAL A 379 -11.53 -0.04 12.87
C VAL A 379 -10.05 -0.41 12.76
N PRO A 380 -9.31 0.14 11.78
CA PRO A 380 -7.88 -0.11 11.67
C PRO A 380 -7.13 0.46 12.87
N ASN A 381 -6.15 -0.29 13.33
CA ASN A 381 -5.27 0.07 14.43
C ASN A 381 -3.82 -0.13 14.01
N VAL A 382 -2.92 0.54 14.71
CA VAL A 382 -1.48 0.32 14.56
C VAL A 382 -0.98 -0.66 15.61
N SER A 383 0.27 -1.10 15.50
CA SER A 383 0.93 -1.92 16.52
C SER A 383 1.40 -1.05 17.68
N TYR A 384 1.04 -1.42 18.91
CA TYR A 384 1.46 -0.73 20.14
C TYR A 384 2.38 -1.63 20.96
N GLN A 385 3.38 -1.06 21.60
CA GLN A 385 4.22 -1.74 22.58
C GLN A 385 3.72 -1.42 23.98
N VAL A 386 3.28 -2.45 24.69
CA VAL A 386 2.76 -2.32 26.06
C VAL A 386 3.77 -2.91 27.03
N TYR A 387 4.29 -2.09 27.89
CA TYR A 387 5.23 -2.47 28.95
C TYR A 387 4.45 -2.72 30.24
N ASP A 388 4.62 -3.90 30.80
CA ASP A 388 4.05 -4.20 32.11
C ASP A 388 5.00 -3.78 33.26
N LYS A 389 4.50 -3.81 34.49
CA LYS A 389 5.27 -3.46 35.70
C LYS A 389 6.42 -4.41 36.00
N HIS A 390 6.52 -5.55 35.30
CA HIS A 390 7.61 -6.52 35.41
C HIS A 390 8.68 -6.32 34.33
N GLY A 391 8.47 -5.37 33.41
CA GLY A 391 9.39 -5.06 32.31
C GLY A 391 9.19 -5.96 31.08
N GLU A 392 8.14 -6.79 31.04
CA GLU A 392 7.78 -7.54 29.84
C GLU A 392 7.16 -6.59 28.81
N VAL A 393 7.57 -6.75 27.53
CA VAL A 393 7.03 -6.00 26.42
C VAL A 393 6.08 -6.90 25.64
N ARG A 394 4.85 -6.42 25.42
CA ARG A 394 3.85 -7.11 24.61
C ARG A 394 3.46 -6.22 23.44
N GLU A 395 3.49 -6.79 22.25
CA GLU A 395 2.97 -6.14 21.07
C GLU A 395 1.45 -6.35 20.99
N VAL A 396 0.70 -5.26 20.87
CA VAL A 396 -0.77 -5.27 20.88
C VAL A 396 -1.27 -4.62 19.59
N HIS A 397 -1.92 -5.42 18.73
CA HIS A 397 -2.53 -4.98 17.47
C HIS A 397 -4.05 -4.82 17.59
N ASN A 398 -4.65 -5.41 18.62
CA ASN A 398 -6.09 -5.37 18.89
C ASN A 398 -6.37 -4.73 20.23
N PRO A 399 -7.18 -3.65 20.29
CA PRO A 399 -7.57 -3.04 21.57
C PRO A 399 -8.23 -4.01 22.56
N ALA A 400 -8.91 -5.07 22.05
CA ALA A 400 -9.48 -6.10 22.91
C ALA A 400 -8.44 -6.92 23.66
N GLY A 401 -7.21 -7.03 23.14
CA GLY A 401 -6.08 -7.73 23.75
C GLY A 401 -5.28 -6.89 24.75
N MET A 402 -5.68 -5.64 25.04
CA MET A 402 -5.00 -4.80 26.01
C MET A 402 -5.08 -5.41 27.42
N PRO A 403 -3.95 -5.49 28.14
CA PRO A 403 -3.93 -5.85 29.57
C PRO A 403 -4.77 -4.89 30.42
N GLU A 404 -5.11 -5.31 31.64
CA GLU A 404 -5.73 -4.42 32.60
C GLU A 404 -4.84 -3.19 32.87
N THR A 405 -5.42 -2.00 32.89
CA THR A 405 -4.69 -0.73 33.11
C THR A 405 -3.84 -0.70 34.37
N THR A 406 -4.20 -1.50 35.38
CA THR A 406 -3.45 -1.67 36.63
C THR A 406 -2.10 -2.38 36.44
N LEU A 407 -1.96 -3.18 35.42
CA LEU A 407 -0.74 -3.95 35.09
C LEU A 407 0.20 -3.20 34.16
N ILE A 408 -0.30 -2.17 33.47
CA ILE A 408 0.47 -1.40 32.49
C ILE A 408 1.35 -0.38 33.21
N GLU A 409 2.64 -0.34 32.87
CA GLU A 409 3.57 0.69 33.27
C GLU A 409 3.54 1.87 32.28
N ARG A 410 3.72 1.55 30.98
CA ARG A 410 3.67 2.53 29.88
C ARG A 410 3.22 1.88 28.59
N ILE A 411 2.71 2.71 27.68
CA ILE A 411 2.36 2.31 26.31
C ILE A 411 3.20 3.17 25.37
N GLU A 412 3.79 2.54 24.37
CA GLU A 412 4.51 3.21 23.30
C GLU A 412 3.76 3.02 21.98
N GLU A 413 3.60 4.11 21.23
CA GLU A 413 2.98 4.13 19.92
C GLU A 413 4.03 4.33 18.82
N PRO A 414 3.80 3.76 17.60
CA PRO A 414 4.70 3.94 16.48
C PRO A 414 4.65 5.39 15.99
N TYR A 415 5.83 5.96 15.77
CA TYR A 415 6.03 7.28 15.18
C TYR A 415 6.58 7.17 13.78
N ILE A 416 6.28 8.14 12.97
CA ILE A 416 6.77 8.30 11.61
C ILE A 416 7.48 9.64 11.45
N HIS A 417 8.42 9.68 10.52
CA HIS A 417 8.86 10.91 9.89
C HIS A 417 8.02 11.11 8.64
N ALA A 418 7.23 12.16 8.65
CA ALA A 418 6.31 12.52 7.56
C ALA A 418 6.88 13.71 6.80
N THR A 419 6.88 13.62 5.49
CA THR A 419 7.28 14.69 4.56
C THR A 419 6.07 15.16 3.79
N VAL A 420 5.78 16.46 3.87
CA VAL A 420 4.71 17.12 3.12
C VAL A 420 5.33 18.14 2.19
N ILE A 421 5.15 17.99 0.87
CA ILE A 421 5.52 19.01 -0.10
C ILE A 421 4.25 19.72 -0.57
N THR A 422 4.28 21.04 -0.53
CA THR A 422 3.12 21.88 -0.88
C THR A 422 3.53 23.25 -1.40
N ARG A 423 2.55 24.02 -1.86
CA ARG A 423 2.74 25.44 -2.17
C ARG A 423 2.73 26.29 -0.90
N THR A 424 3.48 27.38 -0.93
CA THR A 424 3.60 28.31 0.22
C THR A 424 2.25 28.83 0.73
N ASP A 425 1.24 28.96 -0.15
CA ASP A 425 -0.11 29.41 0.19
C ASP A 425 -0.83 28.52 1.22
N TYR A 426 -0.47 27.24 1.30
CA TYR A 426 -1.16 26.23 2.14
C TYR A 426 -0.42 25.88 3.42
N ILE A 427 0.77 26.45 3.67
CA ILE A 427 1.60 26.13 4.85
C ILE A 427 0.79 26.25 6.15
N GLY A 428 0.09 27.35 6.37
CA GLY A 428 -0.65 27.60 7.62
C GLY A 428 -1.75 26.56 7.87
N ASN A 429 -2.49 26.14 6.83
CA ASN A 429 -3.55 25.16 6.93
C ASN A 429 -2.97 23.76 7.26
N ILE A 430 -1.88 23.40 6.60
CA ILE A 430 -1.20 22.12 6.78
C ILE A 430 -0.57 22.06 8.16
N MET A 431 0.11 23.11 8.62
CA MET A 431 0.64 23.18 9.98
C MET A 431 -0.46 23.00 11.03
N THR A 432 -1.62 23.63 10.82
CA THR A 432 -2.79 23.48 11.72
C THR A 432 -3.28 22.03 11.75
N LEU A 433 -3.37 21.37 10.58
CA LEU A 433 -3.76 19.97 10.49
C LEU A 433 -2.75 19.07 11.21
N CYS A 434 -1.45 19.20 10.92
CA CYS A 434 -0.40 18.37 11.52
C CYS A 434 -0.31 18.55 13.03
N LEU A 435 -0.39 19.78 13.53
CA LEU A 435 -0.44 20.07 14.97
C LEU A 435 -1.67 19.46 15.65
N GLY A 436 -2.85 19.55 15.00
CA GLY A 436 -4.08 18.90 15.47
C GLY A 436 -4.00 17.37 15.52
N LYS A 437 -3.06 16.78 14.80
CA LYS A 437 -2.73 15.34 14.76
C LYS A 437 -1.46 15.03 15.59
N ARG A 438 -1.12 15.85 16.56
CA ARG A 438 0.04 15.71 17.46
C ARG A 438 1.39 15.68 16.73
N GLY A 439 1.46 16.26 15.53
CA GLY A 439 2.68 16.35 14.75
C GLY A 439 3.63 17.41 15.31
N GLU A 440 4.89 17.09 15.40
CA GLU A 440 5.99 17.97 15.78
C GLU A 440 6.75 18.38 14.52
N LEU A 441 6.79 19.67 14.19
CA LEU A 441 7.54 20.17 13.04
C LEU A 441 9.05 20.00 13.30
N LEU A 442 9.73 19.24 12.46
CA LEU A 442 11.17 19.01 12.55
C LEU A 442 11.94 19.99 11.67
N LYS A 443 11.48 20.20 10.44
CA LYS A 443 12.17 21.01 9.44
C LYS A 443 11.18 21.64 8.48
N GLN A 444 11.55 22.82 7.96
CA GLN A 444 10.85 23.50 6.88
C GLN A 444 11.89 24.03 5.91
N ASP A 445 11.87 23.54 4.68
CA ASP A 445 12.77 23.95 3.61
C ASP A 445 11.98 24.47 2.40
N TYR A 446 12.51 25.48 1.73
CA TYR A 446 11.94 25.98 0.48
C TYR A 446 12.68 25.31 -0.68
N ILE A 447 11.98 24.51 -1.47
CA ILE A 447 12.55 23.79 -2.62
C ILE A 447 12.67 24.75 -3.81
N SER A 448 11.68 25.62 -4.01
CA SER A 448 11.69 26.65 -5.03
C SER A 448 10.82 27.83 -4.56
N GLY A 449 10.82 28.96 -5.26
CA GLY A 449 10.16 30.20 -4.83
C GLY A 449 8.71 30.08 -4.37
N ASN A 450 7.97 29.02 -4.77
CA ASN A 450 6.57 28.78 -4.40
C ASN A 450 6.31 27.41 -3.76
N ARG A 451 7.33 26.57 -3.54
CA ARG A 451 7.21 25.23 -2.94
C ARG A 451 8.00 25.11 -1.67
N VAL A 452 7.42 24.40 -0.71
CA VAL A 452 7.99 24.16 0.61
C VAL A 452 7.86 22.68 0.96
N GLU A 453 8.91 22.16 1.56
CA GLU A 453 8.95 20.87 2.24
C GLU A 453 8.78 21.08 3.73
N LEU A 454 7.84 20.36 4.32
CA LEU A 454 7.58 20.35 5.76
C LEU A 454 7.81 18.94 6.28
N GLN A 455 8.75 18.77 7.19
CA GLN A 455 9.05 17.49 7.82
C GLN A 455 8.49 17.47 9.25
N TYR A 456 7.74 16.42 9.58
CA TYR A 456 7.11 16.23 10.88
C TYR A 456 7.48 14.88 11.49
N ALA A 457 7.60 14.85 12.83
CA ALA A 457 7.46 13.60 13.59
C ALA A 457 6.00 13.47 14.02
N MET A 458 5.34 12.38 13.64
CA MET A 458 3.91 12.18 13.91
C MET A 458 3.60 10.76 14.39
N PRO A 459 2.59 10.58 15.27
CA PRO A 459 2.12 9.24 15.60
C PRO A 459 1.41 8.62 14.40
N LEU A 460 1.77 7.40 14.04
CA LEU A 460 1.17 6.69 12.90
C LEU A 460 -0.36 6.54 13.04
N GLY A 461 -0.84 6.26 14.25
CA GLY A 461 -2.28 6.11 14.52
C GLY A 461 -3.14 7.33 14.21
N GLU A 462 -2.56 8.53 14.18
CA GLU A 462 -3.29 9.77 13.88
C GLU A 462 -3.44 10.02 12.38
N ILE A 463 -2.63 9.37 11.54
CA ILE A 463 -2.70 9.54 10.08
C ILE A 463 -3.51 8.47 9.39
N VAL A 464 -3.66 7.27 10.01
CA VAL A 464 -4.27 6.09 9.39
C VAL A 464 -5.72 6.33 8.95
N ILE A 465 -6.52 7.17 9.58
CA ILE A 465 -7.97 7.21 9.34
C ILE A 465 -8.38 8.27 8.31
N ASP A 466 -7.99 9.53 8.46
CA ASP A 466 -8.57 10.64 7.68
C ASP A 466 -7.56 11.71 7.25
N PHE A 467 -6.30 11.52 7.57
CA PHE A 467 -5.29 12.56 7.39
C PHE A 467 -5.05 12.90 5.91
N TYR A 468 -4.93 11.90 5.06
CA TYR A 468 -4.62 12.09 3.63
C TYR A 468 -5.75 12.82 2.89
N ASP A 469 -7.00 12.45 3.14
CA ASP A 469 -8.16 13.10 2.55
C ASP A 469 -8.28 14.56 2.99
N LYS A 470 -8.04 14.82 4.29
CA LYS A 470 -8.00 16.18 4.83
C LYS A 470 -6.87 17.00 4.24
N LEU A 471 -5.67 16.41 4.12
CA LEU A 471 -4.52 17.07 3.52
C LEU A 471 -4.80 17.48 2.07
N LYS A 472 -5.34 16.56 1.26
CA LYS A 472 -5.76 16.86 -0.11
C LYS A 472 -6.81 17.97 -0.17
N SER A 473 -7.82 17.90 0.69
CA SER A 473 -8.91 18.87 0.72
C SER A 473 -8.42 20.28 1.06
N ILE A 474 -7.65 20.46 2.14
CA ILE A 474 -7.18 21.79 2.59
C ILE A 474 -6.14 22.41 1.66
N SER A 475 -5.40 21.57 0.94
CA SER A 475 -4.40 22.00 -0.05
C SER A 475 -4.95 22.09 -1.47
N LYS A 476 -6.24 21.79 -1.69
CA LYS A 476 -6.88 21.69 -3.02
C LYS A 476 -6.13 20.75 -3.97
N GLY A 477 -5.54 19.68 -3.44
CA GLY A 477 -4.75 18.71 -4.19
C GLY A 477 -3.28 19.10 -4.44
N TYR A 478 -2.81 20.26 -3.93
CA TYR A 478 -1.43 20.71 -4.12
C TYR A 478 -0.44 20.18 -3.07
N ALA A 479 -0.88 19.42 -2.07
CA ALA A 479 0.01 18.79 -1.12
C ALA A 479 0.21 17.32 -1.45
N SER A 480 1.45 16.88 -1.52
CA SER A 480 1.86 15.48 -1.51
C SER A 480 2.36 15.08 -0.13
N PHE A 481 2.26 13.80 0.17
CA PHE A 481 2.58 13.24 1.48
C PHE A 481 3.32 11.94 1.32
N ASP A 482 4.39 11.79 2.07
CA ASP A 482 5.15 10.55 2.20
C ASP A 482 5.62 10.37 3.64
N TYR A 483 5.92 9.14 4.06
CA TYR A 483 6.39 8.88 5.42
C TYR A 483 7.20 7.59 5.52
N HIS A 484 8.05 7.52 6.54
CA HIS A 484 8.76 6.31 6.95
C HIS A 484 8.71 6.15 8.48
N GLN A 485 8.85 4.92 8.95
CA GLN A 485 8.85 4.64 10.39
C GLN A 485 10.07 5.24 11.08
N SER A 486 9.86 5.81 12.26
CA SER A 486 10.91 6.41 13.10
C SER A 486 11.00 5.84 14.51
N GLY A 487 10.45 4.62 14.71
CA GLY A 487 10.47 3.91 15.98
C GLY A 487 9.22 4.12 16.83
N PHE A 488 9.32 3.86 18.14
CA PHE A 488 8.23 3.95 19.09
C PHE A 488 8.52 5.05 20.12
N ARG A 489 7.45 5.74 20.58
CA ARG A 489 7.55 6.75 21.63
C ARG A 489 6.47 6.54 22.70
N PRO A 490 6.78 6.76 23.99
CA PRO A 490 5.79 6.71 25.07
C PRO A 490 4.66 7.70 24.85
N SER A 491 3.41 7.26 25.05
CA SER A 491 2.23 8.09 24.87
C SER A 491 1.13 7.78 25.88
N LYS A 492 0.30 8.79 26.19
CA LYS A 492 -0.86 8.66 27.09
C LYS A 492 -2.06 8.11 26.35
N LEU A 493 -1.99 6.84 25.97
CA LEU A 493 -3.07 6.16 25.26
C LEU A 493 -4.08 5.56 26.24
N VAL A 494 -5.34 5.55 25.81
CA VAL A 494 -6.44 4.93 26.52
C VAL A 494 -7.26 4.07 25.58
N LYS A 495 -7.78 2.96 26.11
CA LYS A 495 -8.75 2.14 25.40
C LYS A 495 -10.11 2.80 25.48
N LEU A 496 -10.68 3.10 24.31
CA LEU A 496 -12.03 3.61 24.14
C LEU A 496 -12.94 2.47 23.72
N ASP A 497 -13.90 2.12 24.56
CA ASP A 497 -14.90 1.10 24.29
C ASP A 497 -16.24 1.74 23.90
N ILE A 498 -16.90 1.19 22.88
CA ILE A 498 -18.28 1.54 22.52
C ILE A 498 -19.22 0.50 23.08
N LEU A 499 -20.20 0.95 23.87
CA LEU A 499 -21.20 0.08 24.45
C LEU A 499 -22.56 0.35 23.81
N LEU A 500 -23.25 -0.72 23.43
CA LEU A 500 -24.63 -0.69 22.97
C LEU A 500 -25.53 -1.32 24.05
N ASN A 501 -26.41 -0.53 24.63
CA ASN A 501 -27.25 -0.92 25.78
C ASN A 501 -26.47 -1.41 27.02
N GLY A 502 -25.21 -0.99 27.17
CA GLY A 502 -24.32 -1.41 28.25
C GLY A 502 -23.42 -2.59 27.92
N GLU A 503 -23.60 -3.24 26.76
CA GLU A 503 -22.75 -4.34 26.29
C GLU A 503 -21.64 -3.77 25.39
N PRO A 504 -20.37 -4.09 25.62
CA PRO A 504 -19.27 -3.62 24.79
C PRO A 504 -19.30 -4.30 23.42
N VAL A 505 -19.00 -3.51 22.38
CA VAL A 505 -18.82 -3.98 21.01
C VAL A 505 -17.31 -3.92 20.70
N ASP A 506 -16.64 -5.04 20.88
CA ASP A 506 -15.20 -5.20 20.74
C ASP A 506 -14.65 -4.75 19.37
N ALA A 507 -15.40 -5.00 18.31
CA ALA A 507 -15.07 -4.59 16.94
C ALA A 507 -15.05 -3.05 16.73
N LEU A 508 -15.65 -2.28 17.64
CA LEU A 508 -15.64 -0.81 17.65
C LEU A 508 -14.68 -0.21 18.69
N SER A 509 -13.98 -1.05 19.44
CA SER A 509 -12.98 -0.59 20.41
C SER A 509 -11.74 -0.06 19.69
N THR A 510 -11.16 1.02 20.19
CA THR A 510 -9.94 1.62 19.63
C THR A 510 -9.02 2.15 20.72
N LEU A 511 -7.75 2.31 20.41
CA LEU A 511 -6.77 3.01 21.23
C LEU A 511 -6.65 4.44 20.71
N THR A 512 -6.77 5.40 21.60
CA THR A 512 -6.66 6.83 21.26
C THR A 512 -5.93 7.60 22.34
N HIS A 513 -5.36 8.75 21.99
CA HIS A 513 -4.74 9.62 22.96
C HIS A 513 -5.78 10.16 23.95
N PHE A 514 -5.40 10.23 25.23
CA PHE A 514 -6.31 10.64 26.32
C PHE A 514 -7.01 11.97 26.04
N ASP A 515 -6.27 12.96 25.52
CA ASP A 515 -6.81 14.30 25.24
C ASP A 515 -7.85 14.31 24.11
N ASN A 516 -7.77 13.37 23.16
CA ASN A 516 -8.67 13.26 22.02
C ASN A 516 -9.86 12.31 22.29
N ALA A 517 -9.78 11.49 23.33
CA ALA A 517 -10.71 10.40 23.59
C ALA A 517 -12.17 10.86 23.73
N GLU A 518 -12.43 11.99 24.40
CA GLU A 518 -13.81 12.51 24.58
C GLU A 518 -14.39 13.00 23.26
N THR A 519 -13.62 13.76 22.47
CA THR A 519 -14.07 14.30 21.19
C THR A 519 -14.32 13.17 20.18
N PHE A 520 -13.40 12.22 20.11
CA PHE A 520 -13.50 11.06 19.23
C PHE A 520 -14.68 10.16 19.63
N GLY A 521 -14.83 9.83 20.92
CA GLY A 521 -15.94 9.03 21.43
C GLY A 521 -17.30 9.67 21.19
N ARG A 522 -17.41 11.00 21.30
CA ARG A 522 -18.64 11.74 21.00
C ARG A 522 -19.01 11.63 19.53
N ARG A 523 -18.08 11.87 18.61
CA ARG A 523 -18.30 11.73 17.16
C ARG A 523 -18.70 10.31 16.77
N MET A 524 -18.03 9.30 17.34
CA MET A 524 -18.44 7.89 17.13
C MET A 524 -19.89 7.64 17.57
N CYS A 525 -20.30 8.11 18.75
CA CYS A 525 -21.66 7.94 19.23
C CYS A 525 -22.68 8.65 18.34
N GLU A 526 -22.39 9.85 17.86
CA GLU A 526 -23.25 10.62 16.95
C GLU A 526 -23.40 9.90 15.62
N LYS A 527 -22.30 9.44 15.02
CA LYS A 527 -22.32 8.71 13.74
C LYS A 527 -23.08 7.38 13.83
N LEU A 528 -22.83 6.62 14.88
CA LEU A 528 -23.56 5.37 15.13
C LEU A 528 -25.08 5.62 15.35
N LYS A 529 -25.46 6.72 15.97
CA LYS A 529 -26.88 7.09 16.13
C LYS A 529 -27.58 7.34 14.80
N GLU A 530 -26.89 7.91 13.81
CA GLU A 530 -27.41 8.13 12.46
C GLU A 530 -27.61 6.81 11.69
N LEU A 531 -26.72 5.87 11.88
CA LEU A 531 -26.61 4.65 11.08
C LEU A 531 -27.40 3.47 11.66
N LEU A 532 -27.52 3.41 12.99
CA LEU A 532 -28.25 2.33 13.63
C LEU A 532 -29.76 2.44 13.38
N PRO A 533 -30.42 1.40 12.85
CA PRO A 533 -31.84 1.43 12.59
C PRO A 533 -32.62 1.48 13.90
N ARG A 534 -33.70 2.27 13.90
CA ARG A 534 -34.63 2.33 15.04
C ARG A 534 -35.29 0.98 15.30
N GLN A 535 -35.20 0.51 16.53
CA GLN A 535 -35.83 -0.74 16.97
C GLN A 535 -37.05 -0.47 17.85
N GLN A 536 -37.68 -1.54 18.35
CA GLN A 536 -38.87 -1.46 19.22
C GLN A 536 -38.54 -0.91 20.64
N TYR A 537 -37.22 -0.76 20.95
CA TYR A 537 -36.71 -0.23 22.20
C TYR A 537 -35.62 0.82 21.93
N ASP A 538 -35.34 1.64 22.93
CA ASP A 538 -34.29 2.64 22.82
C ASP A 538 -32.93 1.95 22.88
N ILE A 539 -32.04 2.31 21.95
CA ILE A 539 -30.66 1.84 21.94
C ILE A 539 -29.79 2.95 22.55
N ALA A 540 -29.19 2.67 23.69
CA ALA A 540 -28.20 3.56 24.29
C ALA A 540 -26.83 3.25 23.67
N ILE A 541 -26.21 4.26 23.09
CA ILE A 541 -24.84 4.23 22.55
C ILE A 541 -23.97 5.01 23.55
N GLN A 542 -22.91 4.39 24.03
CA GLN A 542 -22.04 5.00 25.03
C GLN A 542 -20.59 4.79 24.65
N ALA A 543 -19.78 5.82 24.79
CA ALA A 543 -18.32 5.71 24.71
C ALA A 543 -17.75 5.73 26.13
N ALA A 544 -16.88 4.79 26.46
CA ALA A 544 -16.35 4.62 27.81
C ALA A 544 -14.83 4.41 27.81
N ILE A 545 -14.16 4.90 28.83
CA ILE A 545 -12.77 4.59 29.17
C ILE A 545 -12.79 3.80 30.47
N GLY A 546 -12.57 2.48 30.40
CA GLY A 546 -12.79 1.59 31.51
C GLY A 546 -14.24 1.67 32.01
N ALA A 547 -14.44 1.99 33.28
CA ALA A 547 -15.77 2.13 33.88
C ALA A 547 -16.41 3.54 33.67
N LYS A 548 -15.66 4.52 33.15
CA LYS A 548 -16.13 5.91 33.02
C LYS A 548 -16.74 6.13 31.65
N ILE A 549 -18.04 6.45 31.60
CA ILE A 549 -18.72 6.89 30.38
C ILE A 549 -18.35 8.34 30.10
N ILE A 550 -17.81 8.62 28.91
CA ILE A 550 -17.36 9.94 28.47
C ILE A 550 -18.33 10.61 27.47
N ALA A 551 -19.07 9.79 26.69
CA ALA A 551 -20.08 10.29 25.75
C ALA A 551 -21.27 9.35 25.73
N ARG A 552 -22.47 9.87 25.41
CA ARG A 552 -23.69 9.09 25.32
C ARG A 552 -24.66 9.68 24.31
N GLU A 553 -25.17 8.81 23.45
CA GLU A 553 -26.26 9.09 22.53
C GLU A 553 -27.37 8.03 22.63
N THR A 554 -28.54 8.30 22.05
CA THR A 554 -29.66 7.36 22.11
C THR A 554 -30.42 7.35 20.80
N VAL A 555 -30.57 6.16 20.19
CA VAL A 555 -31.48 5.93 19.08
C VAL A 555 -32.87 5.67 19.66
N LYS A 556 -33.78 6.59 19.39
CA LYS A 556 -35.15 6.49 19.92
C LYS A 556 -35.92 5.33 19.26
N GLN A 557 -36.69 4.61 20.07
CA GLN A 557 -37.53 3.49 19.65
C GLN A 557 -38.58 3.87 18.60
N LEU A 558 -38.98 2.89 17.80
CA LEU A 558 -40.20 2.98 17.01
C LEU A 558 -41.40 2.97 17.94
N ARG A 559 -42.18 4.04 17.94
CA ARG A 559 -43.44 4.12 18.73
C ARG A 559 -44.57 3.55 17.90
N LYS A 560 -45.13 2.42 18.34
CA LYS A 560 -46.43 1.94 17.87
C LYS A 560 -47.49 2.56 18.76
N ASP A 561 -48.42 3.31 18.17
CA ASP A 561 -49.53 3.85 18.92
C ASP A 561 -50.54 2.70 19.25
N VAL A 562 -50.35 2.14 20.45
CA VAL A 562 -51.22 1.06 20.95
C VAL A 562 -52.57 1.59 21.42
N LEU A 563 -52.73 2.92 21.51
CA LEU A 563 -53.96 3.58 21.92
C LEU A 563 -54.87 3.99 20.75
N ALA A 564 -54.39 3.96 19.51
CA ALA A 564 -55.10 4.37 18.31
C ALA A 564 -56.48 3.68 18.14
N LYS A 565 -56.60 2.44 18.65
CA LYS A 565 -57.83 1.67 18.62
C LYS A 565 -58.67 1.79 19.91
N CYS A 566 -58.28 2.63 20.88
CA CYS A 566 -59.03 2.83 22.12
C CYS A 566 -59.97 4.03 21.99
N TYR A 567 -61.18 3.78 21.52
CA TYR A 567 -62.26 4.76 21.52
C TYR A 567 -62.87 4.85 22.93
N GLY A 568 -62.99 6.10 23.46
CA GLY A 568 -63.66 6.37 24.73
C GLY A 568 -62.71 6.60 25.93
N GLY A 569 -63.26 7.05 27.03
CA GLY A 569 -62.54 7.53 28.22
C GLY A 569 -62.02 6.47 29.18
N ASP A 570 -61.88 5.19 28.79
CA ASP A 570 -61.36 4.14 29.69
C ASP A 570 -59.86 4.31 29.97
N VAL A 571 -59.58 5.08 30.97
CA VAL A 571 -58.22 5.40 31.47
C VAL A 571 -57.52 4.13 31.97
N SER A 572 -58.24 3.21 32.60
CA SER A 572 -57.69 1.96 33.14
C SER A 572 -57.16 1.04 32.05
N ARG A 573 -57.90 0.90 30.95
CA ARG A 573 -57.52 0.10 29.78
C ARG A 573 -56.30 0.72 29.05
N LYS A 574 -56.32 2.02 28.87
CA LYS A 574 -55.15 2.76 28.29
C LYS A 574 -53.89 2.54 29.10
N ARG A 575 -53.99 2.64 30.44
CA ARG A 575 -52.85 2.43 31.35
C ARG A 575 -52.32 0.99 31.29
N LYS A 576 -53.20 -0.02 31.32
CA LYS A 576 -52.83 -1.44 31.18
C LYS A 576 -52.13 -1.73 29.84
N LEU A 577 -52.58 -1.15 28.72
CA LEU A 577 -51.95 -1.32 27.42
C LEU A 577 -50.57 -0.71 27.37
N LEU A 578 -50.38 0.49 27.93
CA LEU A 578 -49.09 1.15 28.04
C LEU A 578 -48.10 0.37 28.95
N GLU A 579 -48.59 -0.16 30.08
CA GLU A 579 -47.78 -1.00 30.98
C GLU A 579 -47.38 -2.32 30.31
N LYS A 580 -48.28 -2.96 29.55
CA LYS A 580 -47.98 -4.17 28.78
C LYS A 580 -46.95 -3.89 27.70
N GLN A 581 -47.07 -2.76 26.99
CA GLN A 581 -46.10 -2.31 26.02
C GLN A 581 -44.72 -2.07 26.66
N LYS A 582 -44.70 -1.40 27.83
CA LYS A 582 -43.46 -1.14 28.58
C LYS A 582 -42.78 -2.45 29.01
N LYS A 583 -43.55 -3.41 29.56
CA LYS A 583 -43.03 -4.74 29.93
C LYS A 583 -42.52 -5.53 28.72
N GLY A 584 -43.26 -5.52 27.60
CA GLY A 584 -42.85 -6.16 26.35
C GLY A 584 -41.53 -5.59 25.80
N LYS A 585 -41.37 -4.26 25.79
CA LYS A 585 -40.13 -3.57 25.39
C LYS A 585 -38.95 -3.90 26.30
N LYS A 586 -39.18 -3.94 27.63
CA LYS A 586 -38.13 -4.33 28.58
C LYS A 586 -37.65 -5.77 28.34
N ARG A 587 -38.58 -6.69 28.04
CA ARG A 587 -38.23 -8.07 27.72
C ARG A 587 -37.49 -8.20 26.38
N MET A 588 -37.93 -7.48 25.35
CA MET A 588 -37.21 -7.44 24.06
C MET A 588 -35.78 -6.89 24.19
N LYS A 589 -35.57 -5.85 25.01
CA LYS A 589 -34.27 -5.30 25.29
C LYS A 589 -33.32 -6.30 25.99
N GLN A 590 -33.87 -7.22 26.81
CA GLN A 590 -33.11 -8.25 27.51
C GLN A 590 -32.74 -9.47 26.62
N ILE A 591 -33.49 -9.69 25.54
CA ILE A 591 -33.35 -10.87 24.66
C ILE A 591 -32.66 -10.50 23.33
N GLY A 592 -32.73 -9.24 22.91
CA GLY A 592 -32.24 -8.81 21.58
C GLY A 592 -30.84 -8.24 21.64
N ASN A 593 -29.88 -8.88 20.97
CA ASN A 593 -28.62 -8.26 20.60
C ASN A 593 -28.90 -7.14 19.58
N VAL A 594 -28.25 -6.00 19.74
CA VAL A 594 -28.34 -4.92 18.75
C VAL A 594 -27.49 -5.32 17.55
N GLN A 595 -28.15 -5.61 16.42
CA GLN A 595 -27.42 -5.84 15.18
C GLN A 595 -26.85 -4.50 14.67
N VAL A 596 -25.55 -4.45 14.54
CA VAL A 596 -24.83 -3.32 13.96
C VAL A 596 -24.70 -3.56 12.46
N PRO A 597 -25.28 -2.72 11.59
CA PRO A 597 -25.16 -2.91 10.15
C PRO A 597 -23.70 -2.67 9.70
N GLN A 598 -23.26 -3.39 8.67
CA GLN A 598 -21.92 -3.28 8.09
C GLN A 598 -21.53 -1.82 7.81
N LYS A 599 -22.45 -1.02 7.27
CA LYS A 599 -22.24 0.41 7.01
C LYS A 599 -21.83 1.21 8.26
N ALA A 600 -22.19 0.76 9.46
CA ALA A 600 -21.82 1.44 10.69
C ALA A 600 -20.35 1.21 11.05
N PHE A 601 -19.78 0.04 10.77
CA PHE A 601 -18.35 -0.23 10.94
C PHE A 601 -17.52 0.59 9.95
N LEU A 602 -17.91 0.63 8.68
CA LEU A 602 -17.23 1.42 7.64
C LEU A 602 -17.34 2.92 7.87
N ALA A 603 -18.47 3.42 8.36
CA ALA A 603 -18.68 4.85 8.58
C ALA A 603 -17.92 5.40 9.79
N VAL A 604 -17.57 4.56 10.75
CA VAL A 604 -16.68 4.93 11.86
C VAL A 604 -15.24 5.18 11.35
N LEU A 605 -14.87 4.61 10.20
CA LEU A 605 -13.59 4.87 9.53
C LEU A 605 -13.53 6.28 8.91
N LYS A 606 -14.69 6.90 8.63
CA LYS A 606 -14.82 8.23 8.01
C LYS A 606 -15.53 9.19 8.97
N LEU A 607 -14.92 9.42 10.12
CA LEU A 607 -15.37 10.45 11.07
C LEU A 607 -14.84 11.81 10.58
N ASP A 608 -15.73 12.64 10.02
CA ASP A 608 -15.44 14.02 9.59
C ASP A 608 -15.06 14.92 10.77
#